data_b8cf581826c54ac0e9f22995124e229d
#
_entry.id   b8cf581826c54ac0e9f22995124e229d
#
_cell.length_a   1.000
_cell.length_b   1.000
_cell.length_c   1.000
_cell.angle_alpha   90.00
_cell.angle_beta   90.00
_cell.angle_gamma   90.00
#
_symmetry.space_group_name_H-M   'P 1'
#
loop_
_entity.id
_entity.type
_entity.pdbx_description
1 polymer ?
#
loop_
_entity_poly.entity_id
_entity_poly.type
_entity_poly.pdbx_seq_one_letter_code
_entity_poly.pdbx_strand_id
1 'polypeptide(L)'
;MSLYTGRGCKSHCTFCLWPQTVGGHRYRVRSPEHVATEIRQAMKLFPQTKEWFFDDDTFTDNLPRAEAIARELGKLGVTWSCNAKANVPRETLKILKDNGLRLLLVGYESGNQQILHNIKKGMLVEVAEKFTRDCHELGIKIHGTFILGLPGETRETIEQTIKWAVKINPHTVQASLAAPYPGTFLYDQALKNGWLDAANAELIDDHGVQIAPLHYPHLSHTEIFDNLETFYRRFYFRAPKIASIVGEMVTSPQMMKRRLREGVEFFQFLRERHKAAA
;
A
#
# COMPACT_ATOMS: atom_id res chain seq x y z
N MET A 1 0.95 -14.29 -10.32
CA MET A 1 -0.44 -14.33 -10.83
C MET A 1 -1.35 -13.72 -9.79
N SER A 2 -2.33 -12.89 -10.20
CA SER A 2 -3.26 -12.22 -9.27
C SER A 2 -4.63 -12.89 -9.29
N LEU A 3 -5.29 -13.00 -8.11
CA LEU A 3 -6.60 -13.61 -7.93
C LEU A 3 -7.37 -12.87 -6.83
N TYR A 4 -8.70 -12.98 -6.87
CA TYR A 4 -9.58 -12.53 -5.80
C TYR A 4 -10.13 -13.72 -5.02
N THR A 5 -9.96 -13.71 -3.71
CA THR A 5 -10.58 -14.69 -2.81
C THR A 5 -11.83 -14.14 -2.13
N GLY A 6 -11.94 -12.82 -2.09
CA GLY A 6 -13.09 -12.06 -1.59
C GLY A 6 -13.14 -10.68 -2.22
N ARG A 7 -14.28 -10.01 -2.07
CA ARG A 7 -14.53 -8.65 -2.56
C ARG A 7 -15.28 -7.86 -1.52
N GLY A 8 -14.97 -6.56 -1.42
CA GLY A 8 -15.55 -5.62 -0.47
C GLY A 8 -14.70 -5.43 0.76
N CYS A 9 -14.76 -4.23 1.34
CA CYS A 9 -14.01 -3.84 2.53
C CYS A 9 -14.95 -3.23 3.56
N LYS A 10 -14.89 -3.69 4.81
CA LYS A 10 -15.70 -3.16 5.91
C LYS A 10 -15.29 -1.77 6.39
N SER A 11 -14.13 -1.27 5.92
CA SER A 11 -13.64 0.06 6.29
C SER A 11 -14.41 1.17 5.56
N HIS A 12 -14.45 2.36 6.16
CA HIS A 12 -15.12 3.54 5.64
C HIS A 12 -14.13 4.69 5.41
N CYS A 13 -12.93 4.36 4.88
CA CYS A 13 -11.92 5.36 4.58
C CYS A 13 -12.46 6.39 3.58
N THR A 14 -12.35 7.68 3.93
CA THR A 14 -13.02 8.78 3.20
C THR A 14 -12.51 8.97 1.77
N PHE A 15 -11.29 8.55 1.49
CA PHE A 15 -10.63 8.68 0.18
C PHE A 15 -10.82 7.47 -0.74
N CYS A 16 -11.31 6.34 -0.19
CA CYS A 16 -11.27 5.06 -0.89
C CYS A 16 -12.39 4.92 -1.91
N LEU A 17 -12.02 4.68 -3.16
CA LEU A 17 -12.95 4.48 -4.28
C LEU A 17 -13.52 3.06 -4.36
N TRP A 18 -12.82 2.03 -3.85
CA TRP A 18 -13.19 0.63 -4.02
C TRP A 18 -14.60 0.26 -3.59
N PRO A 19 -15.13 0.74 -2.44
CA PRO A 19 -16.51 0.43 -2.04
C PRO A 19 -17.56 0.93 -3.02
N GLN A 20 -17.28 2.04 -3.72
CA GLN A 20 -18.22 2.65 -4.67
C GLN A 20 -18.20 1.98 -6.05
N THR A 21 -17.13 1.27 -6.38
CA THR A 21 -16.95 0.68 -7.72
C THR A 21 -17.23 -0.82 -7.77
N VAL A 22 -16.47 -1.63 -7.05
CA VAL A 22 -16.46 -3.10 -7.24
C VAL A 22 -17.00 -3.86 -6.03
N GLY A 23 -16.60 -3.47 -4.82
CA GLY A 23 -16.74 -4.30 -3.63
C GLY A 23 -17.92 -4.02 -2.74
N GLY A 24 -18.27 -2.76 -2.54
CA GLY A 24 -19.14 -2.31 -1.45
C GLY A 24 -18.49 -2.55 -0.08
N HIS A 25 -19.25 -2.24 0.99
CA HIS A 25 -18.77 -2.44 2.37
C HIS A 25 -19.02 -3.84 2.93
N ARG A 26 -19.64 -4.73 2.17
CA ARG A 26 -19.86 -6.12 2.57
C ARG A 26 -18.76 -7.02 2.01
N TYR A 27 -17.90 -7.54 2.90
CA TYR A 27 -16.87 -8.50 2.50
C TYR A 27 -17.50 -9.85 2.13
N ARG A 28 -17.59 -10.12 0.84
CA ARG A 28 -18.15 -11.37 0.25
C ARG A 28 -16.98 -12.28 -0.10
N VAL A 29 -17.01 -13.50 0.38
CA VAL A 29 -15.85 -14.39 0.39
C VAL A 29 -16.15 -15.75 -0.21
N ARG A 30 -15.12 -16.35 -0.74
CA ARG A 30 -15.08 -17.76 -1.18
C ARG A 30 -14.58 -18.63 -0.03
N SER A 31 -14.96 -19.91 -0.02
CA SER A 31 -14.45 -20.84 1.00
C SER A 31 -12.95 -21.13 0.79
N PRO A 32 -12.22 -21.49 1.87
CA PRO A 32 -10.82 -21.88 1.77
C PRO A 32 -10.56 -23.01 0.78
N GLU A 33 -11.43 -24.02 0.75
CA GLU A 33 -11.35 -25.19 -0.13
C GLU A 33 -11.50 -24.80 -1.59
N HIS A 34 -12.43 -23.86 -1.88
CA HIS A 34 -12.65 -23.35 -3.23
C HIS A 34 -11.42 -22.58 -3.73
N VAL A 35 -10.82 -21.75 -2.87
CA VAL A 35 -9.58 -21.03 -3.20
C VAL A 35 -8.44 -22.02 -3.47
N ALA A 36 -8.25 -23.01 -2.61
CA ALA A 36 -7.20 -24.02 -2.79
C ALA A 36 -7.40 -24.86 -4.07
N THR A 37 -8.66 -25.17 -4.40
CA THR A 37 -8.97 -25.91 -5.63
C THR A 37 -8.61 -25.09 -6.88
N GLU A 38 -8.94 -23.80 -6.91
CA GLU A 38 -8.55 -22.90 -7.99
C GLU A 38 -7.02 -22.80 -8.14
N ILE A 39 -6.30 -22.60 -7.03
CA ILE A 39 -4.84 -22.55 -7.04
C ILE A 39 -4.26 -23.86 -7.58
N ARG A 40 -4.78 -25.02 -7.16
CA ARG A 40 -4.33 -26.33 -7.66
C ARG A 40 -4.55 -26.48 -9.19
N GLN A 41 -5.67 -26.00 -9.71
CA GLN A 41 -5.92 -25.97 -11.15
C GLN A 41 -5.00 -24.99 -11.86
N ALA A 42 -4.85 -23.78 -11.32
CA ALA A 42 -4.02 -22.75 -11.90
C ALA A 42 -2.51 -23.15 -11.93
N MET A 43 -2.03 -23.89 -10.93
CA MET A 43 -0.67 -24.46 -10.95
C MET A 43 -0.45 -25.40 -12.14
N LYS A 44 -1.46 -26.15 -12.54
CA LYS A 44 -1.37 -27.04 -13.74
C LYS A 44 -1.38 -26.25 -15.04
N LEU A 45 -2.19 -25.19 -15.11
CA LEU A 45 -2.35 -24.35 -16.31
C LEU A 45 -1.18 -23.37 -16.48
N PHE A 46 -0.56 -22.92 -15.37
CA PHE A 46 0.50 -21.91 -15.34
C PHE A 46 1.69 -22.38 -14.49
N PRO A 47 2.37 -23.44 -14.89
CA PRO A 47 3.43 -24.07 -14.08
C PRO A 47 4.64 -23.13 -13.85
N GLN A 48 4.81 -22.10 -14.66
CA GLN A 48 5.86 -21.10 -14.51
C GLN A 48 5.58 -20.07 -13.38
N THR A 49 4.36 -20.06 -12.80
CA THR A 49 3.99 -19.10 -11.74
C THR A 49 4.79 -19.37 -10.47
N LYS A 50 5.56 -18.38 -10.05
CA LYS A 50 6.40 -18.47 -8.85
C LYS A 50 5.72 -17.92 -7.60
N GLU A 51 4.73 -17.04 -7.76
CA GLU A 51 4.06 -16.37 -6.66
C GLU A 51 2.61 -16.03 -7.01
N TRP A 52 1.74 -16.16 -6.02
CA TRP A 52 0.31 -15.87 -6.10
C TRP A 52 0.00 -14.62 -5.30
N PHE A 53 -0.68 -13.67 -5.91
CA PHE A 53 -1.09 -12.45 -5.24
C PHE A 53 -2.62 -12.45 -5.04
N PHE A 54 -3.05 -12.35 -3.78
CA PHE A 54 -4.47 -12.23 -3.45
C PHE A 54 -4.82 -10.75 -3.37
N ASP A 55 -5.52 -10.28 -4.39
CA ASP A 55 -5.84 -8.88 -4.63
C ASP A 55 -7.20 -8.48 -4.00
N ASP A 56 -7.59 -9.16 -2.94
CA ASP A 56 -8.74 -8.78 -2.13
C ASP A 56 -8.52 -7.36 -1.59
N ASP A 57 -9.57 -6.55 -1.45
CA ASP A 57 -9.49 -5.20 -0.85
C ASP A 57 -8.80 -5.24 0.53
N THR A 58 -9.07 -6.29 1.29
CA THR A 58 -8.35 -6.63 2.53
C THR A 58 -8.49 -8.12 2.81
N PHE A 59 -7.51 -8.92 2.45
CA PHE A 59 -7.51 -10.38 2.68
C PHE A 59 -7.67 -10.74 4.15
N THR A 60 -7.09 -9.93 5.04
CA THR A 60 -7.08 -10.15 6.50
C THR A 60 -8.31 -9.60 7.22
N ASP A 61 -9.38 -9.21 6.53
CA ASP A 61 -10.61 -8.69 7.15
C ASP A 61 -11.43 -9.76 7.92
N ASN A 62 -11.09 -11.05 7.67
CA ASN A 62 -11.59 -12.21 8.39
C ASN A 62 -10.40 -13.12 8.74
N LEU A 63 -9.82 -12.95 9.92
CA LEU A 63 -8.60 -13.66 10.33
C LEU A 63 -8.75 -15.20 10.35
N PRO A 64 -9.82 -15.80 10.93
CA PRO A 64 -9.99 -17.25 10.89
C PRO A 64 -10.02 -17.81 9.47
N ARG A 65 -10.66 -17.11 8.53
CA ARG A 65 -10.68 -17.49 7.13
C ARG A 65 -9.30 -17.36 6.47
N ALA A 66 -8.58 -16.25 6.73
CA ALA A 66 -7.24 -16.03 6.20
C ALA A 66 -6.29 -17.16 6.65
N GLU A 67 -6.36 -17.56 7.91
CA GLU A 67 -5.59 -18.69 8.44
C GLU A 67 -5.98 -20.02 7.79
N ALA A 68 -7.28 -20.28 7.59
CA ALA A 68 -7.74 -21.49 6.94
C ALA A 68 -7.23 -21.58 5.50
N ILE A 69 -7.31 -20.47 4.72
CA ILE A 69 -6.74 -20.40 3.37
C ILE A 69 -5.23 -20.63 3.43
N ALA A 70 -4.51 -19.97 4.34
CA ALA A 70 -3.07 -20.14 4.46
C ALA A 70 -2.68 -21.61 4.68
N ARG A 71 -3.37 -22.32 5.58
CA ARG A 71 -3.10 -23.75 5.81
C ARG A 71 -3.33 -24.61 4.57
N GLU A 72 -4.36 -24.32 3.78
CA GLU A 72 -4.58 -25.01 2.49
C GLU A 72 -3.47 -24.70 1.47
N LEU A 73 -3.03 -23.44 1.40
CA LEU A 73 -1.91 -23.03 0.53
C LEU A 73 -0.58 -23.66 0.95
N GLY A 74 -0.34 -23.79 2.26
CA GLY A 74 0.82 -24.48 2.82
C GLY A 74 0.91 -25.93 2.35
N LYS A 75 -0.22 -26.67 2.28
CA LYS A 75 -0.28 -28.02 1.73
C LYS A 75 0.12 -28.10 0.24
N LEU A 76 -0.08 -26.99 -0.50
CA LEU A 76 0.30 -26.89 -1.92
C LEU A 76 1.74 -26.40 -2.11
N GLY A 77 2.42 -25.97 -1.06
CA GLY A 77 3.80 -25.49 -1.11
C GLY A 77 4.00 -24.20 -1.91
N VAL A 78 2.96 -23.36 -2.03
CA VAL A 78 3.01 -22.14 -2.84
C VAL A 78 3.49 -20.93 -2.05
N THR A 79 4.20 -20.03 -2.73
CA THR A 79 4.55 -18.71 -2.19
C THR A 79 3.47 -17.71 -2.59
N TRP A 80 3.04 -16.88 -1.65
CA TRP A 80 1.96 -15.93 -1.89
C TRP A 80 2.14 -14.60 -1.14
N SER A 81 1.35 -13.62 -1.55
CA SER A 81 1.27 -12.27 -0.98
C SER A 81 -0.17 -11.76 -1.04
N CYS A 82 -0.52 -10.79 -0.22
CA CYS A 82 -1.88 -10.22 -0.18
C CYS A 82 -1.91 -8.80 0.39
N ASN A 83 -3.07 -8.15 0.22
CA ASN A 83 -3.38 -6.89 0.89
C ASN A 83 -3.81 -7.16 2.36
N ALA A 84 -3.33 -6.34 3.28
CA ALA A 84 -3.60 -6.48 4.71
C ALA A 84 -3.74 -5.13 5.41
N LYS A 85 -4.46 -5.14 6.55
CA LYS A 85 -4.44 -4.04 7.52
C LYS A 85 -3.27 -4.20 8.48
N ALA A 86 -2.75 -3.08 8.99
CA ALA A 86 -1.64 -3.06 9.95
C ALA A 86 -2.09 -3.37 11.40
N ASN A 87 -2.98 -4.34 11.58
CA ASN A 87 -3.52 -4.75 12.89
C ASN A 87 -3.66 -6.28 13.02
N VAL A 88 -3.03 -7.04 12.14
CA VAL A 88 -3.04 -8.51 12.19
C VAL A 88 -2.22 -8.97 13.41
N PRO A 89 -2.76 -9.80 14.30
CA PRO A 89 -2.05 -10.33 15.45
C PRO A 89 -0.84 -11.18 15.05
N ARG A 90 0.20 -11.19 15.91
CA ARG A 90 1.44 -11.93 15.68
C ARG A 90 1.23 -13.42 15.43
N GLU A 91 0.30 -14.02 16.18
CA GLU A 91 -0.03 -15.44 16.05
C GLU A 91 -0.59 -15.76 14.67
N THR A 92 -1.50 -14.93 14.17
CA THR A 92 -2.01 -15.06 12.80
C THR A 92 -0.88 -14.82 11.77
N LEU A 93 -0.06 -13.76 11.94
CA LEU A 93 1.09 -13.51 11.06
C LEU A 93 2.02 -14.73 10.98
N LYS A 94 2.28 -15.38 12.12
CA LYS A 94 3.09 -16.60 12.16
C LYS A 94 2.44 -17.74 11.36
N ILE A 95 1.14 -17.97 11.52
CA ILE A 95 0.40 -18.99 10.74
C ILE A 95 0.50 -18.70 9.24
N LEU A 96 0.28 -17.44 8.84
CA LEU A 96 0.37 -17.06 7.43
C LEU A 96 1.79 -17.29 6.89
N LYS A 97 2.82 -16.89 7.66
CA LYS A 97 4.23 -17.06 7.30
C LYS A 97 4.63 -18.52 7.16
N ASP A 98 4.27 -19.36 8.13
CA ASP A 98 4.60 -20.79 8.12
C ASP A 98 3.94 -21.53 6.94
N ASN A 99 2.91 -20.92 6.32
CA ASN A 99 2.16 -21.46 5.19
C ASN A 99 2.41 -20.67 3.87
N GLY A 100 3.59 -20.08 3.72
CA GLY A 100 4.07 -19.56 2.43
C GLY A 100 3.85 -18.07 2.18
N LEU A 101 3.32 -17.29 3.15
CA LEU A 101 3.24 -15.85 3.02
C LEU A 101 4.64 -15.22 2.91
N ARG A 102 4.89 -14.46 1.86
CA ARG A 102 6.14 -13.75 1.61
C ARG A 102 6.04 -12.26 1.89
N LEU A 103 4.96 -11.63 1.44
CA LEU A 103 4.83 -10.18 1.46
C LEU A 103 3.38 -9.75 1.74
N LEU A 104 3.23 -8.70 2.53
CA LEU A 104 1.99 -7.98 2.75
C LEU A 104 2.04 -6.60 2.10
N LEU A 105 1.00 -6.23 1.35
CA LEU A 105 0.75 -4.85 0.95
C LEU A 105 -0.12 -4.21 2.04
N VAL A 106 0.38 -3.13 2.62
CA VAL A 106 -0.21 -2.52 3.82
C VAL A 106 -0.42 -1.04 3.62
N GLY A 107 -1.68 -0.61 3.67
CA GLY A 107 -2.05 0.81 3.65
C GLY A 107 -1.84 1.43 5.03
N TYR A 108 -0.74 2.15 5.21
CA TYR A 108 -0.46 2.93 6.42
C TYR A 108 -1.08 4.34 6.34
N GLU A 109 -1.06 4.94 5.18
CA GLU A 109 -1.53 6.26 4.76
C GLU A 109 -0.78 7.40 5.45
N SER A 110 -0.83 7.51 6.79
CA SER A 110 -0.17 8.59 7.55
C SER A 110 0.47 8.07 8.84
N GLY A 111 1.54 8.70 9.26
CA GLY A 111 2.17 8.51 10.58
C GLY A 111 1.60 9.42 11.67
N ASN A 112 0.58 10.19 11.37
CA ASN A 112 -0.10 11.08 12.32
C ASN A 112 -1.48 10.53 12.67
N GLN A 113 -1.76 10.37 13.97
CA GLN A 113 -3.01 9.77 14.46
C GLN A 113 -4.23 10.61 14.11
N GLN A 114 -4.12 11.95 14.16
CA GLN A 114 -5.25 12.83 13.84
C GLN A 114 -5.62 12.74 12.35
N ILE A 115 -4.63 12.66 11.48
CA ILE A 115 -4.86 12.46 10.03
C ILE A 115 -5.57 11.12 9.78
N LEU A 116 -5.12 10.04 10.44
CA LEU A 116 -5.79 8.74 10.34
C LEU A 116 -7.26 8.79 10.82
N HIS A 117 -7.56 9.58 11.85
CA HIS A 117 -8.93 9.82 12.30
C HIS A 117 -9.74 10.62 11.26
N ASN A 118 -9.17 11.68 10.69
CA ASN A 118 -9.82 12.52 9.71
C ASN A 118 -10.27 11.72 8.47
N ILE A 119 -9.46 10.77 8.04
CA ILE A 119 -9.76 9.90 6.89
C ILE A 119 -10.52 8.61 7.27
N LYS A 120 -10.92 8.46 8.52
CA LYS A 120 -11.61 7.26 9.05
C LYS A 120 -10.88 5.94 8.74
N LYS A 121 -9.53 5.95 8.80
CA LYS A 121 -8.73 4.75 8.52
C LYS A 121 -8.95 3.62 9.53
N GLY A 122 -9.36 3.96 10.77
CA GLY A 122 -9.58 2.96 11.81
C GLY A 122 -8.30 2.22 12.26
N MET A 123 -7.16 2.87 12.10
CA MET A 123 -5.84 2.35 12.48
C MET A 123 -5.23 3.21 13.59
N LEU A 124 -4.59 2.58 14.56
CA LEU A 124 -3.75 3.26 15.56
C LEU A 124 -2.29 3.14 15.17
N VAL A 125 -1.56 4.26 15.23
CA VAL A 125 -0.13 4.33 14.89
C VAL A 125 0.68 3.31 15.70
N GLU A 126 0.42 3.21 16.99
CA GLU A 126 1.10 2.27 17.90
C GLU A 126 0.87 0.80 17.52
N VAL A 127 -0.37 0.46 17.12
CA VAL A 127 -0.72 -0.90 16.68
C VAL A 127 -0.01 -1.24 15.38
N ALA A 128 0.06 -0.27 14.46
CA ALA A 128 0.76 -0.42 13.20
C ALA A 128 2.29 -0.56 13.38
N GLU A 129 2.88 0.14 14.36
CA GLU A 129 4.29 -0.04 14.74
C GLU A 129 4.56 -1.45 15.27
N LYS A 130 3.71 -1.93 16.18
CA LYS A 130 3.83 -3.29 16.72
C LYS A 130 3.69 -4.33 15.61
N PHE A 131 2.67 -4.22 14.78
CA PHE A 131 2.44 -5.09 13.63
C PHE A 131 3.66 -5.14 12.70
N THR A 132 4.23 -3.98 12.37
CA THR A 132 5.39 -3.90 11.48
C THR A 132 6.61 -4.59 12.10
N ARG A 133 6.87 -4.38 13.38
CA ARG A 133 7.94 -5.07 14.12
C ARG A 133 7.72 -6.59 14.13
N ASP A 134 6.50 -7.06 14.41
CA ASP A 134 6.16 -8.48 14.38
C ASP A 134 6.41 -9.10 12.99
N CYS A 135 6.08 -8.39 11.92
CA CYS A 135 6.39 -8.83 10.54
C CYS A 135 7.90 -8.93 10.30
N HIS A 136 8.68 -7.94 10.74
CA HIS A 136 10.14 -7.96 10.60
C HIS A 136 10.75 -9.17 11.31
N GLU A 137 10.37 -9.40 12.56
CA GLU A 137 10.86 -10.54 13.37
C GLU A 137 10.48 -11.91 12.76
N LEU A 138 9.32 -11.99 12.13
CA LEU A 138 8.87 -13.20 11.42
C LEU A 138 9.43 -13.33 10.00
N GLY A 139 10.20 -12.34 9.52
CA GLY A 139 10.73 -12.33 8.15
C GLY A 139 9.64 -12.20 7.08
N ILE A 140 8.53 -11.52 7.39
CA ILE A 140 7.48 -11.16 6.43
C ILE A 140 7.85 -9.81 5.82
N LYS A 141 7.93 -9.76 4.49
CA LYS A 141 8.16 -8.49 3.78
C LYS A 141 6.91 -7.62 3.80
N ILE A 142 7.10 -6.31 3.83
CA ILE A 142 6.02 -5.32 3.77
C ILE A 142 6.27 -4.36 2.62
N HIS A 143 5.25 -4.17 1.78
CA HIS A 143 5.13 -3.02 0.89
C HIS A 143 4.16 -2.04 1.55
N GLY A 144 4.69 -0.93 2.08
CA GLY A 144 3.89 0.08 2.79
C GLY A 144 3.42 1.17 1.86
N THR A 145 2.11 1.47 1.86
CA THR A 145 1.57 2.59 1.09
C THR A 145 1.22 3.76 2.01
N PHE A 146 1.51 4.98 1.51
CA PHE A 146 1.31 6.25 2.20
C PHE A 146 0.62 7.25 1.26
N ILE A 147 -0.13 8.19 1.84
CA ILE A 147 -0.80 9.25 1.08
C ILE A 147 -0.40 10.59 1.69
N LEU A 148 -0.01 11.54 0.84
CA LEU A 148 0.28 12.92 1.21
C LEU A 148 -0.79 13.86 0.65
N GLY A 149 -1.09 14.94 1.36
CA GLY A 149 -2.15 15.88 0.99
C GLY A 149 -3.54 15.46 1.48
N LEU A 150 -3.61 14.66 2.54
CA LEU A 150 -4.88 14.27 3.17
C LEU A 150 -5.51 15.45 3.93
N PRO A 151 -6.85 15.49 4.11
CA PRO A 151 -7.53 16.56 4.85
C PRO A 151 -6.97 16.77 6.25
N GLY A 152 -6.58 18.03 6.54
CA GLY A 152 -6.00 18.44 7.82
C GLY A 152 -4.49 18.27 7.91
N GLU A 153 -3.82 17.80 6.87
CA GLU A 153 -2.36 17.75 6.85
C GLU A 153 -1.73 19.15 6.85
N THR A 154 -0.62 19.25 7.54
CA THR A 154 0.30 20.40 7.57
C THR A 154 1.72 19.92 7.24
N ARG A 155 2.66 20.86 7.06
CA ARG A 155 4.07 20.52 6.87
C ARG A 155 4.60 19.62 7.99
N GLU A 156 4.18 19.90 9.23
CA GLU A 156 4.59 19.16 10.42
C GLU A 156 4.05 17.72 10.43
N THR A 157 2.79 17.50 10.02
CA THR A 157 2.19 16.15 9.98
C THR A 157 2.74 15.32 8.83
N ILE A 158 3.04 15.93 7.69
CA ILE A 158 3.76 15.29 6.60
C ILE A 158 5.16 14.87 7.06
N GLU A 159 5.89 15.78 7.72
CA GLU A 159 7.21 15.47 8.28
C GLU A 159 7.16 14.32 9.30
N GLN A 160 6.12 14.27 10.15
CA GLN A 160 5.88 13.16 11.07
C GLN A 160 5.67 11.85 10.30
N THR A 161 4.89 11.86 9.22
CA THR A 161 4.65 10.70 8.38
C THR A 161 5.94 10.20 7.74
N ILE A 162 6.78 11.10 7.20
CA ILE A 162 8.07 10.74 6.61
C ILE A 162 9.00 10.11 7.67
N LYS A 163 9.14 10.75 8.84
CA LYS A 163 9.94 10.22 9.95
C LYS A 163 9.44 8.86 10.41
N TRP A 164 8.12 8.71 10.51
CA TRP A 164 7.51 7.47 10.92
C TRP A 164 7.73 6.33 9.90
N ALA A 165 7.58 6.60 8.60
CA ALA A 165 7.87 5.64 7.56
C ALA A 165 9.32 5.15 7.61
N VAL A 166 10.27 6.08 7.86
CA VAL A 166 11.68 5.75 8.07
C VAL A 166 11.89 4.87 9.31
N LYS A 167 11.20 5.19 10.43
CA LYS A 167 11.27 4.45 11.70
C LYS A 167 10.77 3.03 11.54
N ILE A 168 9.56 2.84 11.01
CA ILE A 168 8.96 1.51 10.85
C ILE A 168 9.60 0.68 9.74
N ASN A 169 10.30 1.34 8.80
CA ASN A 169 11.15 0.75 7.78
C ASN A 169 10.53 -0.43 7.02
N PRO A 170 9.37 -0.31 6.38
CA PRO A 170 8.86 -1.38 5.52
C PRO A 170 9.88 -1.75 4.43
N HIS A 171 9.73 -2.94 3.84
CA HIS A 171 10.68 -3.45 2.84
C HIS A 171 10.76 -2.53 1.60
N THR A 172 9.60 -2.13 1.09
CA THR A 172 9.44 -1.10 0.06
C THR A 172 8.31 -0.16 0.44
N VAL A 173 8.30 1.04 -0.11
CA VAL A 173 7.23 2.01 0.06
C VAL A 173 6.71 2.52 -1.26
N GLN A 174 5.44 2.88 -1.27
CA GLN A 174 4.81 3.73 -2.26
C GLN A 174 4.16 4.90 -1.53
N ALA A 175 4.45 6.12 -1.95
CA ALA A 175 3.75 7.31 -1.53
C ALA A 175 2.98 7.88 -2.71
N SER A 176 1.72 8.22 -2.49
CA SER A 176 0.81 8.80 -3.48
C SER A 176 0.28 10.12 -2.98
N LEU A 177 -0.24 10.93 -3.88
CA LEU A 177 -0.94 12.16 -3.55
C LEU A 177 -2.42 11.86 -3.30
N ALA A 178 -3.05 12.59 -2.37
CA ALA A 178 -4.48 12.44 -2.12
C ALA A 178 -5.28 12.82 -3.37
N ALA A 179 -6.02 11.88 -3.90
CA ALA A 179 -6.83 12.04 -5.10
C ALA A 179 -8.32 11.97 -4.73
N PRO A 180 -9.06 13.07 -4.91
CA PRO A 180 -10.49 13.13 -4.63
C PRO A 180 -11.28 12.53 -5.79
N TYR A 181 -11.40 11.21 -5.81
CA TYR A 181 -12.18 10.51 -6.84
C TYR A 181 -13.68 10.79 -6.68
N PRO A 182 -14.41 11.08 -7.78
CA PRO A 182 -15.87 11.21 -7.75
C PRO A 182 -16.55 10.01 -7.06
N GLY A 183 -17.53 10.28 -6.19
CA GLY A 183 -18.23 9.28 -5.40
C GLY A 183 -17.56 8.93 -4.06
N THR A 184 -16.41 9.52 -3.75
CA THR A 184 -15.78 9.40 -2.42
C THR A 184 -16.19 10.56 -1.51
N PHE A 185 -16.20 10.32 -0.19
CA PHE A 185 -16.44 11.38 0.78
C PHE A 185 -15.39 12.51 0.66
N LEU A 186 -14.14 12.16 0.33
CA LEU A 186 -13.08 13.14 0.09
C LEU A 186 -13.43 14.10 -1.05
N TYR A 187 -14.02 13.60 -2.14
CA TYR A 187 -14.45 14.42 -3.26
C TYR A 187 -15.51 15.44 -2.85
N ASP A 188 -16.57 14.98 -2.18
CA ASP A 188 -17.64 15.84 -1.72
C ASP A 188 -17.13 16.88 -0.71
N GLN A 189 -16.26 16.48 0.20
CA GLN A 189 -15.61 17.35 1.16
C GLN A 189 -14.74 18.42 0.47
N ALA A 190 -13.97 18.02 -0.53
CA ALA A 190 -13.09 18.92 -1.28
C ALA A 190 -13.86 19.99 -2.04
N LEU A 191 -14.96 19.62 -2.71
CA LEU A 191 -15.84 20.56 -3.38
C LEU A 191 -16.49 21.53 -2.39
N LYS A 192 -17.04 21.01 -1.30
CA LYS A 192 -17.72 21.83 -0.28
C LYS A 192 -16.81 22.87 0.36
N ASN A 193 -15.54 22.54 0.55
CA ASN A 193 -14.57 23.43 1.20
C ASN A 193 -13.74 24.26 0.20
N GLY A 194 -14.01 24.17 -1.10
CA GLY A 194 -13.25 24.87 -2.12
C GLY A 194 -11.78 24.41 -2.24
N TRP A 195 -11.49 23.14 -1.87
CA TRP A 195 -10.14 22.56 -2.00
C TRP A 195 -9.89 21.96 -3.38
N LEU A 196 -10.93 21.79 -4.17
CA LEU A 196 -10.90 21.23 -5.51
C LEU A 196 -11.65 22.17 -6.46
N ASP A 197 -11.01 22.54 -7.56
CA ASP A 197 -11.70 23.15 -8.68
C ASP A 197 -12.32 22.07 -9.57
N ALA A 198 -13.63 21.93 -9.53
CA ALA A 198 -14.34 20.89 -10.29
C ALA A 198 -14.18 21.05 -11.82
N ALA A 199 -13.89 22.25 -12.32
CA ALA A 199 -13.68 22.50 -13.75
C ALA A 199 -12.31 22.01 -14.24
N ASN A 200 -11.33 21.88 -13.33
CA ASN A 200 -9.95 21.49 -13.62
C ASN A 200 -9.50 20.31 -12.74
N ALA A 201 -10.42 19.43 -12.34
CA ALA A 201 -10.14 18.30 -11.45
C ALA A 201 -9.49 17.12 -12.16
N GLU A 202 -8.45 17.36 -12.94
CA GLU A 202 -7.63 16.29 -13.50
C GLU A 202 -6.86 15.59 -12.40
N LEU A 203 -6.88 14.25 -12.41
CA LEU A 203 -6.18 13.41 -11.43
C LEU A 203 -4.84 12.90 -11.95
N ILE A 204 -4.67 12.93 -13.25
CA ILE A 204 -3.47 12.53 -13.99
C ILE A 204 -3.23 13.52 -15.11
N ASP A 205 -1.96 13.77 -15.42
CA ASP A 205 -1.58 14.58 -16.57
C ASP A 205 -1.59 13.76 -17.88
N ASP A 206 -1.28 14.44 -19.00
CA ASP A 206 -1.19 13.83 -20.34
C ASP A 206 -0.14 12.72 -20.45
N HIS A 207 0.77 12.61 -19.48
CA HIS A 207 1.80 11.58 -19.40
C HIS A 207 1.44 10.45 -18.43
N GLY A 208 0.22 10.47 -17.84
CA GLY A 208 -0.23 9.48 -16.87
C GLY A 208 0.36 9.65 -15.47
N VAL A 209 0.98 10.79 -15.17
CA VAL A 209 1.52 11.10 -13.85
C VAL A 209 0.42 11.66 -12.96
N GLN A 210 0.32 11.13 -11.73
CA GLN A 210 -0.65 11.62 -10.76
C GLN A 210 -0.35 13.08 -10.37
N ILE A 211 -1.35 13.93 -10.52
CA ILE A 211 -1.32 15.33 -10.07
C ILE A 211 -1.93 15.43 -8.67
N ALA A 212 -1.58 16.52 -7.93
CA ALA A 212 -2.19 16.85 -6.65
C ALA A 212 -3.32 17.86 -6.88
N PRO A 213 -4.56 17.43 -7.14
CA PRO A 213 -5.64 18.38 -7.47
C PRO A 213 -6.14 19.14 -6.24
N LEU A 214 -5.76 18.70 -5.03
CA LEU A 214 -6.16 19.34 -3.79
C LEU A 214 -5.23 20.48 -3.43
N HIS A 215 -5.82 21.63 -3.08
CA HIS A 215 -5.10 22.76 -2.50
C HIS A 215 -5.78 23.18 -1.19
N TYR A 216 -4.94 23.48 -0.21
CA TYR A 216 -5.42 23.97 1.09
C TYR A 216 -4.90 25.39 1.33
N PRO A 217 -5.63 26.25 2.07
CA PRO A 217 -5.16 27.62 2.36
C PRO A 217 -3.79 27.68 3.03
N HIS A 218 -3.41 26.62 3.76
CA HIS A 218 -2.18 26.53 4.55
C HIS A 218 -1.13 25.57 3.99
N LEU A 219 -1.47 24.84 2.91
CA LEU A 219 -0.59 23.85 2.29
C LEU A 219 -0.89 23.80 0.80
N SER A 220 0.00 24.37 -0.01
CA SER A 220 -0.14 24.40 -1.47
C SER A 220 0.08 23.03 -2.10
N HIS A 221 -0.47 22.83 -3.30
CA HIS A 221 -0.24 21.59 -4.05
C HIS A 221 1.25 21.37 -4.37
N THR A 222 1.99 22.45 -4.67
CA THR A 222 3.45 22.38 -4.91
C THR A 222 4.19 21.84 -3.67
N GLU A 223 3.83 22.33 -2.48
CA GLU A 223 4.44 21.84 -1.24
C GLU A 223 4.13 20.36 -0.99
N ILE A 224 2.88 19.93 -1.26
CA ILE A 224 2.50 18.51 -1.13
C ILE A 224 3.34 17.67 -2.11
N PHE A 225 3.49 18.15 -3.33
CA PHE A 225 4.25 17.49 -4.38
C PHE A 225 5.75 17.38 -4.05
N ASP A 226 6.39 18.46 -3.58
CA ASP A 226 7.80 18.47 -3.18
C ASP A 226 8.08 17.52 -2.01
N ASN A 227 7.10 17.39 -1.11
CA ASN A 227 7.19 16.45 -0.01
C ASN A 227 7.17 14.99 -0.46
N LEU A 228 6.58 14.67 -1.61
CA LEU A 228 6.60 13.32 -2.16
C LEU A 228 8.02 12.92 -2.59
N GLU A 229 8.78 13.81 -3.25
CA GLU A 229 10.19 13.58 -3.55
C GLU A 229 11.01 13.43 -2.27
N THR A 230 10.78 14.33 -1.31
CA THR A 230 11.42 14.30 0.01
C THR A 230 11.17 12.97 0.73
N PHE A 231 9.92 12.46 0.66
CA PHE A 231 9.55 11.16 1.22
C PHE A 231 10.41 10.04 0.66
N TYR A 232 10.45 9.90 -0.67
CA TYR A 232 11.23 8.85 -1.33
C TYR A 232 12.72 9.00 -1.08
N ARG A 233 13.25 10.22 -1.17
CA ARG A 233 14.67 10.49 -0.93
C ARG A 233 15.07 10.12 0.49
N ARG A 234 14.32 10.53 1.49
CA ARG A 234 14.60 10.23 2.90
C ARG A 234 14.38 8.77 3.26
N PHE A 235 13.49 8.07 2.57
CA PHE A 235 13.27 6.66 2.80
C PHE A 235 14.36 5.79 2.17
N TYR A 236 14.70 6.02 0.90
CA TYR A 236 15.60 5.13 0.16
C TYR A 236 17.08 5.50 0.24
N PHE A 237 17.44 6.79 0.33
CA PHE A 237 18.84 7.23 0.30
C PHE A 237 19.47 7.32 1.69
N ARG A 238 19.26 6.33 2.53
CA ARG A 238 19.91 6.16 3.82
C ARG A 238 20.78 4.90 3.81
N ALA A 239 21.94 4.98 4.43
CA ALA A 239 22.95 3.92 4.37
C ALA A 239 22.42 2.51 4.72
N PRO A 240 21.60 2.28 5.76
CA PRO A 240 21.07 0.96 6.05
C PRO A 240 20.13 0.43 4.96
N LYS A 241 19.36 1.31 4.31
CA LYS A 241 18.44 0.91 3.24
C LYS A 241 19.18 0.57 1.96
N ILE A 242 20.16 1.39 1.60
CA ILE A 242 21.05 1.12 0.45
C ILE A 242 21.79 -0.20 0.66
N ALA A 243 22.36 -0.44 1.84
CA ALA A 243 23.03 -1.70 2.17
C ALA A 243 22.09 -2.91 2.04
N SER A 244 20.84 -2.79 2.49
CA SER A 244 19.82 -3.83 2.34
C SER A 244 19.51 -4.13 0.86
N ILE A 245 19.34 -3.08 0.03
CA ILE A 245 19.06 -3.23 -1.40
C ILE A 245 20.26 -3.88 -2.12
N VAL A 246 21.47 -3.41 -1.83
CA VAL A 246 22.72 -3.99 -2.39
C VAL A 246 22.85 -5.45 -1.95
N GLY A 247 22.58 -5.75 -0.67
CA GLY A 247 22.55 -7.13 -0.16
C GLY A 247 21.60 -8.03 -0.95
N GLU A 248 20.39 -7.54 -1.29
CA GLU A 248 19.46 -8.30 -2.15
C GLU A 248 20.00 -8.48 -3.59
N MET A 249 20.67 -7.47 -4.16
CA MET A 249 21.20 -7.53 -5.52
C MET A 249 22.28 -8.61 -5.66
N VAL A 250 23.10 -8.82 -4.65
CA VAL A 250 24.18 -9.83 -4.70
C VAL A 250 23.68 -11.25 -4.46
N THR A 251 22.43 -11.43 -3.98
CA THR A 251 21.87 -12.76 -3.72
C THR A 251 21.45 -13.51 -4.98
N SER A 252 21.11 -12.80 -6.07
CA SER A 252 20.78 -13.43 -7.34
C SER A 252 20.88 -12.45 -8.54
N PRO A 253 21.32 -12.93 -9.73
CA PRO A 253 21.34 -12.10 -10.94
C PRO A 253 19.96 -11.57 -11.37
N GLN A 254 18.90 -12.30 -11.04
CA GLN A 254 17.53 -11.87 -11.32
C GLN A 254 17.12 -10.69 -10.43
N MET A 255 17.47 -10.73 -9.14
CA MET A 255 17.25 -9.63 -8.21
C MET A 255 18.05 -8.40 -8.60
N MET A 256 19.30 -8.58 -9.02
CA MET A 256 20.13 -7.47 -9.52
C MET A 256 19.46 -6.78 -10.71
N LYS A 257 19.05 -7.53 -11.75
CA LYS A 257 18.36 -6.96 -12.93
C LYS A 257 17.07 -6.22 -12.52
N ARG A 258 16.31 -6.81 -11.61
CA ARG A 258 15.07 -6.22 -11.11
C ARG A 258 15.34 -4.89 -10.39
N ARG A 259 16.28 -4.85 -9.43
CA ARG A 259 16.62 -3.65 -8.65
C ARG A 259 17.22 -2.55 -9.51
N LEU A 260 18.05 -2.91 -10.51
CA LEU A 260 18.56 -1.92 -11.47
C LEU A 260 17.42 -1.30 -12.30
N ARG A 261 16.48 -2.11 -12.79
CA ARG A 261 15.31 -1.59 -13.52
C ARG A 261 14.44 -0.68 -12.64
N GLU A 262 14.09 -1.12 -11.43
CA GLU A 262 13.33 -0.32 -10.46
C GLU A 262 14.05 1.00 -10.15
N GLY A 263 15.38 1.00 -10.06
CA GLY A 263 16.19 2.21 -9.90
C GLY A 263 16.12 3.15 -11.11
N VAL A 264 16.24 2.63 -12.33
CA VAL A 264 16.12 3.43 -13.55
C VAL A 264 14.72 4.05 -13.66
N GLU A 265 13.67 3.24 -13.48
CA GLU A 265 12.28 3.69 -13.49
C GLU A 265 12.03 4.80 -12.42
N PHE A 266 12.60 4.65 -11.24
CA PHE A 266 12.52 5.66 -10.19
C PHE A 266 13.19 6.98 -10.57
N PHE A 267 14.39 6.95 -11.14
CA PHE A 267 15.08 8.17 -11.58
C PHE A 267 14.40 8.82 -12.79
N GLN A 268 13.82 8.02 -13.70
CA GLN A 268 13.01 8.55 -14.81
C GLN A 268 11.77 9.28 -14.26
N PHE A 269 11.05 8.64 -13.34
CA PHE A 269 9.90 9.22 -12.65
C PHE A 269 10.25 10.57 -11.96
N LEU A 270 11.36 10.65 -11.23
CA LEU A 270 11.80 11.92 -10.62
C LEU A 270 12.09 12.98 -11.70
N ARG A 271 12.77 12.60 -12.80
CA ARG A 271 13.12 13.53 -13.88
C ARG A 271 11.89 14.06 -14.63
N GLU A 272 10.91 13.22 -14.90
CA GLU A 272 9.66 13.61 -15.56
C GLU A 272 8.86 14.58 -14.68
N ARG A 273 8.82 14.33 -13.38
CA ARG A 273 8.19 15.23 -12.41
C ARG A 273 8.83 16.62 -12.34
N HIS A 274 10.15 16.71 -12.36
CA HIS A 274 10.82 18.00 -12.40
C HIS A 274 10.49 18.79 -13.68
N LYS A 275 10.23 18.10 -14.80
CA LYS A 275 9.79 18.75 -16.04
C LYS A 275 8.34 19.24 -15.99
N ALA A 276 7.47 18.53 -15.30
CA ALA A 276 6.05 18.91 -15.15
C ALA A 276 5.85 20.05 -14.13
N ALA A 277 6.82 20.27 -13.23
CA ALA A 277 6.80 21.34 -12.23
C ALA A 277 7.49 22.63 -12.67
N ALA A 278 8.23 22.62 -13.80
CA ALA A 278 8.90 23.76 -14.42
C ALA A 278 8.05 24.36 -15.54
#